data_9d66b8b3b4f411d10bcb028e4b24d4c6
#
_entry.id   9d66b8b3b4f411d10bcb028e4b24d4c6
#
_cell.length_a   1.000
_cell.length_b   1.000
_cell.length_c   1.000
_cell.angle_alpha   90.00
_cell.angle_beta   90.00
_cell.angle_gamma   90.00
#
_symmetry.space_group_name_H-M   'P 1'
#
loop_
_entity.id
_entity.type
_entity.pdbx_description
1 polymer ?
#
loop_
_entity_poly.entity_id
_entity_poly.type
_entity_poly.pdbx_seq_one_letter_code
_entity_poly.pdbx_strand_id
1 'polypeptide(L)'
;FYPVLTSGSVFNPMVQKEALRVYEEVNRVLCAKYGYAGIYIIFDEFSKYIEGHEAKNFAKDMKILQDMCELADSRKEEQMYLTFVAHKSIHEYVKSIDSEMIQAFRGVEGRLKEIRFVVSSQNNYELIEHALHKKEGFYTSEIQERAEASYQLACFSHLFEKEDFNQIVAKGCYPLTPVCAYALLNISEKIGQNERTVFTFLAGNEPGSLNRIMEGRNREDLIGVEYVY
;
A
#
# COMPACT_ATOMS: atom_id res chain seq x y z
N PHE A 1 28.59 8.30 6.18
CA PHE A 1 28.44 7.24 5.16
C PHE A 1 28.85 7.70 3.76
N TYR A 2 28.30 8.82 3.24
CA TYR A 2 28.55 9.30 1.89
C TYR A 2 30.05 9.48 1.54
N PRO A 3 30.88 10.16 2.35
CA PRO A 3 32.31 10.28 2.04
C PRO A 3 33.06 8.95 2.00
N VAL A 4 32.61 7.97 2.76
CA VAL A 4 33.22 6.61 2.77
C VAL A 4 32.91 5.87 1.47
N LEU A 5 31.65 5.98 0.98
CA LEU A 5 31.22 5.33 -0.25
C LEU A 5 31.76 6.01 -1.52
N THR A 6 32.02 7.30 -1.45
CA THR A 6 32.45 8.13 -2.60
C THR A 6 33.91 8.53 -2.56
N SER A 7 34.76 7.81 -1.81
CA SER A 7 36.20 8.06 -1.71
C SER A 7 36.54 9.51 -1.30
N GLY A 8 35.75 10.06 -0.37
CA GLY A 8 36.00 11.39 0.23
C GLY A 8 35.22 12.54 -0.43
N SER A 9 34.38 12.28 -1.42
CA SER A 9 33.57 13.36 -2.02
C SER A 9 32.53 13.89 -1.02
N VAL A 10 32.27 15.20 -1.08
CA VAL A 10 31.23 15.85 -0.26
C VAL A 10 29.96 16.00 -1.09
N PHE A 11 28.84 15.51 -0.59
CA PHE A 11 27.56 15.67 -1.27
C PHE A 11 27.13 17.15 -1.30
N ASN A 12 26.88 17.67 -2.50
CA ASN A 12 26.33 19.00 -2.68
C ASN A 12 24.91 18.89 -3.28
N PRO A 13 23.85 19.05 -2.48
CA PRO A 13 22.47 18.92 -2.94
C PRO A 13 22.06 20.00 -3.95
N MET A 14 22.85 21.06 -4.11
CA MET A 14 22.60 22.12 -5.08
C MET A 14 23.05 21.78 -6.51
N VAL A 15 23.81 20.70 -6.69
CA VAL A 15 24.31 20.27 -8.00
C VAL A 15 23.50 19.10 -8.51
N GLN A 16 22.60 19.37 -9.44
CA GLN A 16 21.64 18.42 -10.00
C GLN A 16 22.27 17.12 -10.55
N LYS A 17 23.45 17.21 -11.17
CA LYS A 17 24.18 16.06 -11.70
C LYS A 17 24.85 15.19 -10.62
N GLU A 18 24.99 15.70 -9.40
CA GLU A 18 25.59 14.92 -8.31
C GLU A 18 24.71 13.81 -7.80
N ALA A 19 23.39 14.00 -7.77
CA ALA A 19 22.47 12.95 -7.32
C ALA A 19 22.58 11.72 -8.20
N LEU A 20 22.50 11.88 -9.52
CA LEU A 20 22.65 10.78 -10.49
C LEU A 20 24.00 10.08 -10.36
N ARG A 21 25.08 10.88 -10.29
CA ARG A 21 26.45 10.35 -10.15
C ARG A 21 26.62 9.54 -8.86
N VAL A 22 25.95 9.94 -7.78
CA VAL A 22 25.97 9.17 -6.53
C VAL A 22 25.33 7.80 -6.72
N TYR A 23 24.15 7.74 -7.32
CA TYR A 23 23.49 6.46 -7.58
C TYR A 23 24.32 5.56 -8.50
N GLU A 24 24.92 6.13 -9.55
CA GLU A 24 25.83 5.38 -10.46
C GLU A 24 27.05 4.84 -9.71
N GLU A 25 27.71 5.67 -8.92
CA GLU A 25 28.91 5.27 -8.17
C GLU A 25 28.58 4.21 -7.11
N VAL A 26 27.47 4.38 -6.37
CA VAL A 26 27.02 3.39 -5.39
C VAL A 26 26.69 2.07 -6.09
N ASN A 27 25.97 2.12 -7.21
CA ASN A 27 25.63 0.92 -7.98
C ASN A 27 26.89 0.19 -8.46
N ARG A 28 27.84 0.92 -9.06
CA ARG A 28 29.11 0.38 -9.51
C ARG A 28 29.89 -0.30 -8.39
N VAL A 29 29.97 0.34 -7.21
CA VAL A 29 30.68 -0.23 -6.06
C VAL A 29 29.97 -1.48 -5.53
N LEU A 30 28.64 -1.46 -5.46
CA LEU A 30 27.85 -2.61 -5.02
C LEU A 30 28.04 -3.81 -5.96
N CYS A 31 28.00 -3.58 -7.26
CA CYS A 31 28.21 -4.64 -8.24
C CYS A 31 29.65 -5.16 -8.21
N ALA A 32 30.64 -4.27 -8.30
CA ALA A 32 32.04 -4.66 -8.41
C ALA A 32 32.61 -5.28 -7.12
N LYS A 33 32.23 -4.76 -5.95
CA LYS A 33 32.85 -5.14 -4.67
C LYS A 33 32.04 -6.19 -3.90
N TYR A 34 30.72 -6.18 -4.04
CA TYR A 34 29.81 -7.02 -3.27
C TYR A 34 29.05 -8.06 -4.10
N GLY A 35 29.22 -8.05 -5.42
CA GLY A 35 28.62 -9.03 -6.34
C GLY A 35 27.12 -8.88 -6.56
N TYR A 36 26.53 -7.72 -6.28
CA TYR A 36 25.14 -7.44 -6.62
C TYR A 36 24.96 -7.28 -8.12
N ALA A 37 23.78 -7.61 -8.65
CA ALA A 37 23.44 -7.40 -10.05
C ALA A 37 23.10 -5.94 -10.39
N GLY A 38 22.75 -5.14 -9.39
CA GLY A 38 22.35 -3.75 -9.54
C GLY A 38 21.66 -3.21 -8.30
N ILE A 39 20.98 -2.07 -8.44
CA ILE A 39 20.20 -1.43 -7.38
C ILE A 39 18.73 -1.35 -7.78
N TYR A 40 17.86 -1.45 -6.77
CA TYR A 40 16.44 -1.22 -6.91
C TYR A 40 16.02 -0.10 -5.97
N ILE A 41 15.50 0.99 -6.54
CA ILE A 41 15.10 2.20 -5.82
C ILE A 41 13.58 2.22 -5.77
N ILE A 42 13.04 2.27 -4.56
CA ILE A 42 11.60 2.42 -4.31
C ILE A 42 11.39 3.82 -3.74
N PHE A 43 10.62 4.63 -4.46
CA PHE A 43 10.21 5.95 -4.00
C PHE A 43 8.73 5.88 -3.55
N ASP A 44 8.55 5.62 -2.27
CA ASP A 44 7.23 5.58 -1.65
C ASP A 44 6.67 6.99 -1.43
N GLU A 45 5.35 7.09 -1.32
CA GLU A 45 4.61 8.35 -1.16
C GLU A 45 4.91 9.41 -2.25
N PHE A 46 5.15 8.96 -3.48
CA PHE A 46 5.44 9.84 -4.61
C PHE A 46 4.36 10.92 -4.84
N SER A 47 3.13 10.60 -4.47
CA SER A 47 2.01 11.53 -4.45
C SER A 47 2.29 12.78 -3.62
N LYS A 48 2.77 12.61 -2.40
CA LYS A 48 3.10 13.71 -1.48
C LYS A 48 4.26 14.56 -1.99
N TYR A 49 5.22 13.89 -2.63
CA TYR A 49 6.33 14.58 -3.27
C TYR A 49 5.84 15.52 -4.37
N ILE A 50 4.92 15.09 -5.22
CA ILE A 50 4.33 15.92 -6.28
C ILE A 50 3.49 17.06 -5.69
N GLU A 51 2.63 16.77 -4.71
CA GLU A 51 1.72 17.76 -4.11
C GLU A 51 2.43 18.83 -3.28
N GLY A 52 3.57 18.50 -2.69
CA GLY A 52 4.35 19.40 -1.82
C GLY A 52 5.30 20.36 -2.54
N HIS A 53 5.40 20.30 -3.88
CA HIS A 53 6.37 21.09 -4.61
C HIS A 53 5.82 22.44 -5.10
N GLU A 54 6.62 23.49 -4.89
CA GLU A 54 6.40 24.79 -5.55
C GLU A 54 6.71 24.67 -7.04
N ALA A 55 5.89 25.30 -7.90
CA ALA A 55 6.01 25.22 -9.34
C ALA A 55 7.43 25.49 -9.89
N LYS A 56 8.18 26.40 -9.26
CA LYS A 56 9.55 26.76 -9.68
C LYS A 56 10.55 25.60 -9.55
N ASN A 57 10.38 24.73 -8.59
CA ASN A 57 11.30 23.62 -8.32
C ASN A 57 10.83 22.34 -9.01
N PHE A 58 9.55 22.21 -9.27
CA PHE A 58 8.95 21.00 -9.84
C PHE A 58 9.56 20.59 -11.18
N ALA A 59 9.70 21.51 -12.13
CA ALA A 59 10.28 21.21 -13.44
C ALA A 59 11.72 20.70 -13.33
N LYS A 60 12.51 21.26 -12.39
CA LYS A 60 13.87 20.84 -12.12
C LYS A 60 13.94 19.43 -11.54
N ASP A 61 13.06 19.13 -10.61
CA ASP A 61 13.02 17.84 -9.96
C ASP A 61 12.49 16.75 -10.89
N MET A 62 11.48 17.08 -11.72
CA MET A 62 11.02 16.18 -12.78
C MET A 62 12.13 15.88 -13.79
N LYS A 63 13.00 16.85 -14.08
CA LYS A 63 14.16 16.60 -14.94
C LYS A 63 15.14 15.61 -14.32
N ILE A 64 15.38 15.68 -13.01
CA ILE A 64 16.23 14.69 -12.31
C ILE A 64 15.62 13.30 -12.41
N LEU A 65 14.30 13.17 -12.15
CA LEU A 65 13.60 11.90 -12.25
C LEU A 65 13.61 11.33 -13.68
N GLN A 66 13.44 12.21 -14.67
CA GLN A 66 13.57 11.82 -16.07
C GLN A 66 14.97 11.27 -16.38
N ASP A 67 16.02 11.98 -15.97
CA ASP A 67 17.41 11.58 -16.18
C ASP A 67 17.70 10.24 -15.44
N MET A 68 17.12 10.01 -14.25
CA MET A 68 17.20 8.73 -13.53
C MET A 68 16.51 7.60 -14.31
N CYS A 69 15.34 7.84 -14.89
CA CYS A 69 14.65 6.85 -15.71
C CYS A 69 15.46 6.52 -16.98
N GLU A 70 16.02 7.53 -17.63
CA GLU A 70 16.89 7.35 -18.81
C GLU A 70 18.16 6.56 -18.45
N LEU A 71 18.76 6.85 -17.31
CA LEU A 71 19.90 6.12 -16.81
C LEU A 71 19.54 4.64 -16.56
N ALA A 72 18.43 4.38 -15.89
CA ALA A 72 17.95 3.02 -15.63
C ALA A 72 17.69 2.23 -16.92
N ASP A 73 17.05 2.85 -17.91
CA ASP A 73 16.71 2.21 -19.19
C ASP A 73 17.94 1.92 -20.06
N SER A 74 18.96 2.78 -19.97
CA SER A 74 20.20 2.64 -20.78
C SER A 74 21.15 1.54 -20.27
N ARG A 75 21.00 1.06 -19.04
CA ARG A 75 21.94 0.13 -18.41
C ARG A 75 21.63 -1.32 -18.72
N LYS A 76 22.61 -2.01 -19.33
CA LYS A 76 22.57 -3.47 -19.56
C LYS A 76 23.30 -4.26 -18.48
N GLU A 77 24.36 -3.70 -17.96
CA GLU A 77 25.13 -4.18 -16.80
C GLU A 77 24.94 -3.20 -15.65
N GLU A 78 25.20 -3.63 -14.42
CA GLU A 78 24.97 -2.81 -13.23
C GLU A 78 23.53 -2.25 -13.23
N GLN A 79 22.55 -3.14 -13.33
CA GLN A 79 21.13 -2.78 -13.55
C GLN A 79 20.60 -1.82 -12.50
N MET A 80 19.70 -0.93 -12.93
CA MET A 80 19.03 0.03 -12.06
C MET A 80 17.53 -0.04 -12.30
N TYR A 81 16.77 -0.26 -11.24
CA TYR A 81 15.32 -0.31 -11.29
C TYR A 81 14.73 0.80 -10.41
N LEU A 82 13.65 1.41 -10.89
CA LEU A 82 12.94 2.49 -10.20
C LEU A 82 11.47 2.10 -10.08
N THR A 83 10.92 2.25 -8.89
CA THR A 83 9.48 2.12 -8.63
C THR A 83 9.01 3.33 -7.85
N PHE A 84 7.98 3.99 -8.36
CA PHE A 84 7.28 5.08 -7.68
C PHE A 84 5.93 4.58 -7.20
N VAL A 85 5.66 4.71 -5.91
CA VAL A 85 4.38 4.33 -5.31
C VAL A 85 3.53 5.57 -5.11
N ALA A 86 2.35 5.60 -5.73
CA ALA A 86 1.44 6.73 -5.71
C ALA A 86 0.01 6.27 -5.39
N HIS A 87 -0.73 7.08 -4.62
CA HIS A 87 -2.12 6.78 -4.26
C HIS A 87 -3.12 7.09 -5.37
N LYS A 88 -2.75 7.93 -6.32
CA LYS A 88 -3.59 8.32 -7.45
C LYS A 88 -2.82 8.12 -8.74
N SER A 89 -3.55 7.88 -9.81
CA SER A 89 -2.93 7.86 -11.12
C SER A 89 -2.33 9.24 -11.44
N ILE A 90 -1.26 9.20 -12.18
CA ILE A 90 -0.55 10.39 -12.63
C ILE A 90 -1.48 11.39 -13.33
N HIS A 91 -2.44 10.90 -14.13
CA HIS A 91 -3.43 11.71 -14.82
C HIS A 91 -4.39 12.48 -13.87
N GLU A 92 -4.59 12.02 -12.66
CA GLU A 92 -5.45 12.72 -11.70
C GLU A 92 -4.76 13.95 -11.10
N TYR A 93 -3.43 13.93 -10.99
CA TYR A 93 -2.65 15.09 -10.56
C TYR A 93 -2.63 16.22 -11.60
N VAL A 94 -2.63 15.84 -12.88
CA VAL A 94 -2.60 16.80 -14.01
C VAL A 94 -3.78 17.76 -14.01
N LYS A 95 -4.92 17.40 -13.43
CA LYS A 95 -6.10 18.28 -13.35
C LYS A 95 -5.95 19.45 -12.38
N SER A 96 -4.99 19.40 -11.46
CA SER A 96 -4.75 20.40 -10.41
C SER A 96 -3.45 21.17 -10.56
N ILE A 97 -2.71 20.99 -11.66
CA ILE A 97 -1.33 21.46 -11.83
C ILE A 97 -1.24 22.37 -13.06
N ASP A 98 -0.32 23.35 -13.03
CA ASP A 98 -0.06 24.27 -14.15
C ASP A 98 0.49 23.57 -15.39
N SER A 99 0.26 24.16 -16.58
CA SER A 99 0.62 23.58 -17.87
C SER A 99 2.11 23.25 -18.05
N GLU A 100 3.01 24.02 -17.43
CA GLU A 100 4.45 23.76 -17.43
C GLU A 100 4.81 22.51 -16.61
N MET A 101 4.17 22.35 -15.46
CA MET A 101 4.33 21.17 -14.61
C MET A 101 3.82 19.90 -15.31
N ILE A 102 2.73 20.02 -16.07
CA ILE A 102 2.19 18.91 -16.86
C ILE A 102 3.20 18.42 -17.90
N GLN A 103 3.86 19.35 -18.61
CA GLN A 103 4.85 18.98 -19.62
C GLN A 103 6.09 18.30 -19.00
N ALA A 104 6.59 18.84 -17.90
CA ALA A 104 7.73 18.26 -17.17
C ALA A 104 7.39 16.82 -16.69
N PHE A 105 6.16 16.64 -16.21
CA PHE A 105 5.69 15.35 -15.71
C PHE A 105 5.53 14.31 -16.82
N ARG A 106 5.01 14.67 -17.98
CA ARG A 106 4.90 13.80 -19.16
C ARG A 106 6.24 13.21 -19.61
N GLY A 107 7.32 13.96 -19.40
CA GLY A 107 8.67 13.49 -19.66
C GLY A 107 9.07 12.27 -18.81
N VAL A 108 8.60 12.21 -17.57
CA VAL A 108 8.81 11.07 -16.66
C VAL A 108 7.81 9.95 -16.94
N GLU A 109 6.52 10.29 -17.07
CA GLU A 109 5.42 9.35 -17.30
C GLU A 109 5.66 8.44 -18.51
N GLY A 110 6.13 9.02 -19.62
CA GLY A 110 6.39 8.25 -20.84
C GLY A 110 7.49 7.18 -20.72
N ARG A 111 8.23 7.17 -19.58
CA ARG A 111 9.30 6.20 -19.29
C ARG A 111 8.90 5.20 -18.22
N LEU A 112 7.75 5.38 -17.58
CA LEU A 112 7.24 4.53 -16.53
C LEU A 112 6.14 3.62 -17.06
N LYS A 113 6.13 2.38 -16.56
CA LYS A 113 5.02 1.45 -16.78
C LYS A 113 4.10 1.51 -15.57
N GLU A 114 2.87 1.99 -15.77
CA GLU A 114 1.87 2.01 -14.70
C GLU A 114 1.40 0.58 -14.38
N ILE A 115 1.43 0.24 -13.10
CA ILE A 115 0.83 -0.97 -12.54
C ILE A 115 -0.24 -0.52 -11.55
N ARG A 116 -1.50 -0.82 -11.86
CA ARG A 116 -2.64 -0.47 -11.00
C ARG A 116 -2.95 -1.63 -10.08
N PHE A 117 -2.91 -1.36 -8.79
CA PHE A 117 -3.46 -2.26 -7.79
C PHE A 117 -4.91 -1.86 -7.54
N VAL A 118 -5.83 -2.62 -8.11
CA VAL A 118 -7.26 -2.47 -7.82
C VAL A 118 -7.59 -3.43 -6.70
N VAL A 119 -7.78 -2.90 -5.51
CA VAL A 119 -8.29 -3.68 -4.38
C VAL A 119 -9.80 -3.77 -4.55
N SER A 120 -10.32 -4.97 -4.82
CA SER A 120 -11.76 -5.19 -4.82
C SER A 120 -12.30 -5.18 -3.38
N SER A 121 -13.57 -4.84 -3.21
CA SER A 121 -14.20 -4.93 -1.88
C SER A 121 -14.09 -6.34 -1.28
N GLN A 122 -14.07 -7.37 -2.11
CA GLN A 122 -13.88 -8.76 -1.70
C GLN A 122 -12.50 -9.00 -1.08
N ASN A 123 -11.44 -8.46 -1.68
CA ASN A 123 -10.07 -8.59 -1.17
C ASN A 123 -9.93 -8.04 0.25
N ASN A 124 -10.70 -7.02 0.62
CA ASN A 124 -10.68 -6.47 1.98
C ASN A 124 -11.16 -7.48 3.02
N TYR A 125 -12.15 -8.32 2.69
CA TYR A 125 -12.56 -9.42 3.58
C TYR A 125 -11.54 -10.54 3.63
N GLU A 126 -10.88 -10.87 2.53
CA GLU A 126 -9.77 -11.83 2.48
C GLU A 126 -8.59 -11.36 3.35
N LEU A 127 -8.29 -10.06 3.39
CA LEU A 127 -7.29 -9.50 4.30
C LEU A 127 -7.66 -9.75 5.77
N ILE A 128 -8.93 -9.57 6.15
CA ILE A 128 -9.39 -9.89 7.51
C ILE A 128 -9.25 -11.39 7.78
N GLU A 129 -9.67 -12.23 6.83
CA GLU A 129 -9.55 -13.69 6.94
C GLU A 129 -8.10 -14.12 7.22
N HIS A 130 -7.16 -13.61 6.44
CA HIS A 130 -5.73 -13.94 6.57
C HIS A 130 -5.09 -13.37 7.84
N ALA A 131 -5.57 -12.23 8.33
CA ALA A 131 -5.09 -11.64 9.58
C ALA A 131 -5.52 -12.41 10.84
N LEU A 132 -6.60 -13.18 10.75
CA LEU A 132 -7.18 -13.88 11.89
C LEU A 132 -6.75 -15.36 11.93
N HIS A 133 -5.89 -15.70 12.90
CA HIS A 133 -5.51 -17.08 13.15
C HIS A 133 -6.58 -17.83 13.95
N LYS A 134 -7.17 -18.83 13.35
CA LYS A 134 -8.28 -19.60 13.92
C LYS A 134 -7.82 -20.99 14.35
N LYS A 135 -8.31 -21.48 15.49
CA LYS A 135 -8.10 -22.86 15.94
C LYS A 135 -9.04 -23.81 15.22
N GLU A 136 -8.64 -25.07 15.06
CA GLU A 136 -9.51 -26.11 14.53
C GLU A 136 -10.80 -26.22 15.32
N GLY A 137 -11.90 -26.50 14.64
CA GLY A 137 -13.24 -26.69 15.25
C GLY A 137 -13.89 -25.39 15.80
N PHE A 138 -13.38 -24.22 15.42
CA PHE A 138 -13.93 -22.94 15.88
C PHE A 138 -15.30 -22.61 15.30
N TYR A 139 -15.61 -23.11 14.10
CA TYR A 139 -16.82 -22.78 13.38
C TYR A 139 -17.85 -23.89 13.50
N THR A 140 -18.88 -23.65 14.31
CA THR A 140 -19.96 -24.60 14.57
C THR A 140 -21.14 -24.36 13.62
N SER A 141 -22.05 -25.34 13.51
CA SER A 141 -23.28 -25.20 12.71
C SER A 141 -24.16 -24.03 13.17
N GLU A 142 -24.20 -23.76 14.48
CA GLU A 142 -24.95 -22.66 15.05
C GLU A 142 -24.38 -21.30 14.63
N ILE A 143 -23.03 -21.15 14.67
CA ILE A 143 -22.33 -19.94 14.20
C ILE A 143 -22.60 -19.75 12.70
N GLN A 144 -22.56 -20.85 11.93
CA GLN A 144 -22.82 -20.81 10.50
C GLN A 144 -24.24 -20.32 10.19
N GLU A 145 -25.25 -20.87 10.83
CA GLU A 145 -26.66 -20.46 10.61
C GLU A 145 -26.84 -18.95 10.92
N ARG A 146 -26.26 -18.48 12.04
CA ARG A 146 -26.33 -17.06 12.42
C ARG A 146 -25.65 -16.15 11.42
N ALA A 147 -24.54 -16.56 10.85
CA ALA A 147 -23.80 -15.79 9.86
C ALA A 147 -24.49 -15.79 8.49
N GLU A 148 -24.99 -16.95 8.04
CA GLU A 148 -25.70 -17.11 6.75
C GLU A 148 -26.95 -16.24 6.64
N ALA A 149 -27.63 -15.96 7.75
CA ALA A 149 -28.78 -15.06 7.76
C ALA A 149 -28.42 -13.65 7.23
N SER A 150 -27.16 -13.23 7.38
CA SER A 150 -26.67 -11.94 6.90
C SER A 150 -26.50 -11.90 5.37
N TYR A 151 -26.42 -13.03 4.68
CA TYR A 151 -26.24 -13.07 3.23
C TYR A 151 -27.38 -12.38 2.45
N GLN A 152 -28.57 -12.34 3.02
CA GLN A 152 -29.74 -11.70 2.38
C GLN A 152 -29.58 -10.15 2.31
N LEU A 153 -28.66 -9.57 3.05
CA LEU A 153 -28.39 -8.14 2.97
C LEU A 153 -27.74 -7.81 1.60
N ALA A 154 -28.23 -6.75 0.96
CA ALA A 154 -27.79 -6.36 -0.38
C ALA A 154 -26.28 -6.10 -0.47
N CYS A 155 -25.65 -5.63 0.60
CA CYS A 155 -24.20 -5.41 0.68
C CYS A 155 -23.37 -6.70 0.56
N PHE A 156 -23.98 -7.86 0.77
CA PHE A 156 -23.32 -9.16 0.60
C PHE A 156 -23.81 -9.89 -0.64
N SER A 157 -25.13 -10.01 -0.83
CA SER A 157 -25.70 -10.75 -1.96
C SER A 157 -25.39 -10.15 -3.33
N HIS A 158 -25.05 -8.86 -3.41
CA HIS A 158 -24.59 -8.21 -4.64
C HIS A 158 -23.07 -8.31 -4.86
N LEU A 159 -22.31 -8.62 -3.81
CA LEU A 159 -20.85 -8.62 -3.87
C LEU A 159 -20.27 -10.03 -3.94
N PHE A 160 -20.98 -11.01 -3.39
CA PHE A 160 -20.50 -12.39 -3.26
C PHE A 160 -21.53 -13.38 -3.80
N GLU A 161 -21.04 -14.46 -4.40
CA GLU A 161 -21.82 -15.71 -4.48
C GLU A 161 -21.92 -16.30 -3.07
N LYS A 162 -22.96 -17.16 -2.83
CA LYS A 162 -23.25 -17.66 -1.49
C LYS A 162 -22.09 -18.47 -0.89
N GLU A 163 -21.44 -19.27 -1.72
CA GLU A 163 -20.29 -20.09 -1.33
C GLU A 163 -19.12 -19.24 -0.88
N ASP A 164 -18.78 -18.20 -1.64
CA ASP A 164 -17.69 -17.26 -1.35
C ASP A 164 -17.99 -16.45 -0.08
N PHE A 165 -19.24 -15.99 0.06
CA PHE A 165 -19.68 -15.33 1.29
C PHE A 165 -19.45 -16.21 2.52
N ASN A 166 -19.86 -17.49 2.44
CA ASN A 166 -19.72 -18.42 3.55
C ASN A 166 -18.25 -18.68 3.91
N GLN A 167 -17.38 -18.80 2.92
CA GLN A 167 -15.96 -19.07 3.16
C GLN A 167 -15.21 -17.81 3.62
N ILE A 168 -15.34 -16.70 2.90
CA ILE A 168 -14.52 -15.51 3.09
C ILE A 168 -15.09 -14.64 4.22
N VAL A 169 -16.41 -14.40 4.23
CA VAL A 169 -17.02 -13.47 5.18
C VAL A 169 -17.47 -14.19 6.45
N ALA A 170 -18.39 -15.16 6.32
CA ALA A 170 -19.01 -15.79 7.47
C ALA A 170 -18.01 -16.59 8.31
N LYS A 171 -17.21 -17.44 7.66
CA LYS A 171 -16.17 -18.25 8.30
C LYS A 171 -14.86 -17.51 8.40
N GLY A 172 -14.46 -16.81 7.32
CA GLY A 172 -13.20 -16.14 7.19
C GLY A 172 -13.01 -14.97 8.16
N CYS A 173 -14.03 -14.16 8.38
CA CYS A 173 -13.97 -13.03 9.29
C CYS A 173 -14.32 -13.36 10.76
N TYR A 174 -14.66 -14.62 11.08
CA TYR A 174 -14.89 -15.03 12.48
C TYR A 174 -13.69 -14.63 13.38
N PRO A 175 -13.89 -14.04 14.59
CA PRO A 175 -15.13 -13.95 15.38
C PRO A 175 -16.03 -12.74 15.06
N LEU A 176 -15.68 -11.92 14.07
CA LEU A 176 -16.53 -10.80 13.68
C LEU A 176 -17.82 -11.33 13.03
N THR A 177 -18.95 -10.73 13.36
CA THR A 177 -20.15 -10.96 12.55
C THR A 177 -19.96 -10.39 11.14
N PRO A 178 -20.62 -10.89 10.10
CA PRO A 178 -20.54 -10.31 8.75
C PRO A 178 -20.82 -8.81 8.73
N VAL A 179 -21.82 -8.36 9.49
CA VAL A 179 -22.18 -6.94 9.60
C VAL A 179 -21.07 -6.13 10.29
N CYS A 180 -20.40 -6.70 11.29
CA CYS A 180 -19.28 -6.07 11.95
C CYS A 180 -18.09 -5.91 11.00
N ALA A 181 -17.75 -6.95 10.23
CA ALA A 181 -16.68 -6.88 9.22
C ALA A 181 -17.00 -5.81 8.15
N TYR A 182 -18.24 -5.77 7.66
CA TYR A 182 -18.69 -4.74 6.74
C TYR A 182 -18.57 -3.33 7.32
N ALA A 183 -19.02 -3.11 8.55
CA ALA A 183 -18.92 -1.81 9.22
C ALA A 183 -17.45 -1.37 9.41
N LEU A 184 -16.60 -2.30 9.86
CA LEU A 184 -15.16 -2.06 10.03
C LEU A 184 -14.50 -1.57 8.73
N LEU A 185 -14.76 -2.26 7.62
CA LEU A 185 -14.19 -1.88 6.32
C LEU A 185 -14.69 -0.51 5.85
N ASN A 186 -15.99 -0.25 5.95
CA ASN A 186 -16.58 1.03 5.53
C ASN A 186 -16.13 2.22 6.40
N ILE A 187 -15.98 2.01 7.71
CA ILE A 187 -15.47 3.04 8.61
C ILE A 187 -14.01 3.34 8.29
N SER A 188 -13.21 2.31 8.08
CA SER A 188 -11.79 2.43 7.74
C SER A 188 -11.58 3.24 6.45
N GLU A 189 -12.39 2.98 5.43
CA GLU A 189 -12.36 3.72 4.17
C GLU A 189 -12.68 5.20 4.36
N LYS A 190 -13.70 5.52 5.15
CA LYS A 190 -14.13 6.91 5.41
C LYS A 190 -13.15 7.72 6.24
N ILE A 191 -12.45 7.08 7.18
CA ILE A 191 -11.43 7.75 8.02
C ILE A 191 -10.15 8.04 7.24
N GLY A 192 -10.00 7.48 6.03
CA GLY A 192 -8.88 7.78 5.13
C GLY A 192 -7.55 7.11 5.49
N GLN A 193 -7.57 6.17 6.43
CA GLN A 193 -6.41 5.34 6.78
C GLN A 193 -6.61 3.85 6.45
N ASN A 194 -7.72 3.52 5.80
CA ASN A 194 -8.07 2.20 5.26
C ASN A 194 -7.50 1.01 6.06
N GLU A 195 -6.55 0.32 5.47
CA GLU A 195 -5.94 -0.89 6.02
C GLU A 195 -5.31 -0.68 7.41
N ARG A 196 -4.67 0.47 7.67
CA ARG A 196 -4.07 0.75 8.98
C ARG A 196 -5.11 0.71 10.10
N THR A 197 -6.31 1.26 9.88
CA THR A 197 -7.41 1.24 10.86
C THR A 197 -7.91 -0.19 11.08
N VAL A 198 -8.07 -0.98 10.02
CA VAL A 198 -8.46 -2.40 10.11
C VAL A 198 -7.44 -3.20 10.91
N PHE A 199 -6.15 -3.09 10.56
CA PHE A 199 -5.10 -3.83 11.27
C PHE A 199 -4.90 -3.37 12.71
N THR A 200 -5.06 -2.09 13.02
CA THR A 200 -5.03 -1.60 14.39
C THR A 200 -6.15 -2.22 15.21
N PHE A 201 -7.37 -2.31 14.65
CA PHE A 201 -8.47 -2.99 15.31
C PHE A 201 -8.21 -4.49 15.50
N LEU A 202 -7.74 -5.19 14.46
CA LEU A 202 -7.57 -6.65 14.51
C LEU A 202 -6.38 -7.09 15.38
N ALA A 203 -5.25 -6.40 15.29
CA ALA A 203 -3.97 -6.83 15.88
C ALA A 203 -3.42 -5.89 16.95
N GLY A 204 -4.05 -4.75 17.20
CA GLY A 204 -3.64 -3.78 18.21
C GLY A 204 -3.77 -4.33 19.64
N ASN A 205 -3.16 -3.62 20.59
CA ASN A 205 -3.26 -3.88 22.03
C ASN A 205 -4.00 -2.77 22.77
N GLU A 206 -4.61 -1.87 22.06
CA GLU A 206 -5.37 -0.75 22.61
C GLU A 206 -6.74 -1.20 23.17
N PRO A 207 -7.39 -0.45 24.08
CA PRO A 207 -8.66 -0.85 24.69
C PRO A 207 -9.78 -1.09 23.69
N GLY A 208 -9.81 -0.77 22.51
CA GLY A 208 -10.83 -1.05 21.48
C GLY A 208 -10.40 -2.12 20.48
N SER A 209 -9.23 -2.74 20.63
CA SER A 209 -8.76 -3.75 19.70
C SER A 209 -9.43 -5.11 19.92
N LEU A 210 -9.53 -5.91 18.88
CA LEU A 210 -10.14 -7.25 18.92
C LEU A 210 -9.49 -8.14 19.99
N ASN A 211 -8.18 -8.10 20.13
CA ASN A 211 -7.46 -8.87 21.15
C ASN A 211 -7.97 -8.55 22.56
N ARG A 212 -8.17 -7.27 22.87
CA ARG A 212 -8.70 -6.82 24.18
C ARG A 212 -10.17 -7.16 24.36
N ILE A 213 -10.95 -7.03 23.30
CA ILE A 213 -12.37 -7.41 23.32
C ILE A 213 -12.53 -8.90 23.59
N MET A 214 -11.65 -9.74 23.06
CA MET A 214 -11.69 -11.20 23.22
C MET A 214 -11.14 -11.69 24.56
N GLU A 215 -10.44 -10.84 25.33
CA GLU A 215 -9.98 -11.19 26.68
C GLU A 215 -11.18 -11.53 27.60
N GLY A 216 -11.21 -12.79 28.10
CA GLY A 216 -12.26 -13.27 29.00
C GLY A 216 -13.59 -13.66 28.35
N ARG A 217 -13.68 -13.70 27.01
CA ARG A 217 -14.86 -14.14 26.28
C ARG A 217 -14.82 -15.63 25.94
N ASN A 218 -16.01 -16.21 25.80
CA ASN A 218 -16.17 -17.57 25.32
C ASN A 218 -15.97 -17.64 23.81
N ARG A 219 -15.62 -18.84 23.32
CA ARG A 219 -15.41 -19.10 21.88
C ARG A 219 -16.65 -18.85 21.01
N GLU A 220 -17.84 -18.90 21.57
CA GLU A 220 -19.11 -18.74 20.86
C GLU A 220 -19.59 -17.27 20.80
N ASP A 221 -18.87 -16.37 21.50
CA ASP A 221 -19.22 -14.96 21.51
C ASP A 221 -18.77 -14.29 20.21
N LEU A 222 -19.73 -13.97 19.36
CA LEU A 222 -19.48 -13.18 18.15
C LEU A 222 -19.32 -11.70 18.49
N ILE A 223 -18.44 -11.05 17.76
CA ILE A 223 -18.20 -9.61 17.87
C ILE A 223 -19.10 -8.86 16.92
N GLY A 224 -20.03 -8.12 17.49
CA GLY A 224 -20.99 -7.30 16.75
C GLY A 224 -20.47 -5.91 16.42
N VAL A 225 -21.27 -5.16 15.68
CA VAL A 225 -20.93 -3.81 15.18
C VAL A 225 -20.73 -2.79 16.32
N GLU A 226 -21.28 -3.03 17.49
CA GLU A 226 -21.16 -2.20 18.68
C GLU A 226 -19.72 -2.06 19.21
N TYR A 227 -18.82 -2.90 18.75
CA TYR A 227 -17.38 -2.87 19.13
C TYR A 227 -16.50 -2.11 18.14
N VAL A 228 -17.05 -1.70 17.00
CA VAL A 228 -16.31 -0.98 15.95
C VAL A 228 -16.51 0.55 16.04
N TYR A 229 -17.41 1.00 16.90
CA TYR A 229 -17.71 2.41 17.13
C TYR A 229 -16.94 2.99 18.32
#